data_e887320f477efde45f68f5f73d352e83
#
_entry.id   e887320f477efde45f68f5f73d352e83
#
_cell.length_a   1.000
_cell.length_b   1.000
_cell.length_c   1.000
_cell.angle_alpha   90.00
_cell.angle_beta   90.00
_cell.angle_gamma   90.00
#
_symmetry.space_group_name_H-M   'P 1'
#
loop_
_entity.id
_entity.type
_entity.pdbx_description
1 polymer ?
#
loop_
_entity_poly.entity_id
_entity_poly.type
_entity_poly.pdbx_seq_one_letter_code
_entity_poly.pdbx_strand_id
1 'polypeptide(L)'
;MNETILIVEDEAAIADTLLYALEIDGFNSNWVTTAHQALETIAVGKTDLVILDIGLPDMNGFELLKEIRKISDLPVIFLTARSAEIDRVVGLEIGADDYVTKPFSPREVVARVKVILKRVCRTDQAAHDSKKRFEVDIDAAIIRFSGEPLQLTKAEFILLRTLLERPGRVFSRAQLMESIWQHPHPSDERTIDTHIKAIRAKLRDIDRHAEPVCTHRGLGYSIAP
;
A
#
# COMPACT_ATOMS: atom_id res chain seq x y z
N MET A 1 -1.47 17.75 13.02
CA MET A 1 -2.55 16.88 13.57
C MET A 1 -1.87 15.60 13.96
N ASN A 2 -2.20 15.01 15.12
CA ASN A 2 -1.60 13.74 15.51
C ASN A 2 -2.35 12.62 14.79
N GLU A 3 -1.62 11.67 14.20
CA GLU A 3 -2.19 10.52 13.52
C GLU A 3 -3.00 9.68 14.50
N THR A 4 -4.10 9.07 14.01
CA THR A 4 -5.03 8.27 14.81
C THR A 4 -4.87 6.79 14.49
N ILE A 5 -4.50 6.01 15.51
CA ILE A 5 -4.29 4.57 15.42
C ILE A 5 -5.52 3.84 15.98
N LEU A 6 -6.09 2.94 15.19
CA LEU A 6 -7.16 2.06 15.65
C LEU A 6 -6.55 0.73 16.10
N ILE A 7 -6.82 0.35 17.35
CA ILE A 7 -6.45 -0.94 17.93
C ILE A 7 -7.70 -1.82 17.92
N VAL A 8 -7.59 -3.00 17.32
CA VAL A 8 -8.65 -4.02 17.27
C VAL A 8 -8.11 -5.26 17.98
N GLU A 9 -8.47 -5.40 19.25
CA GLU A 9 -7.93 -6.40 20.18
C GLU A 9 -8.98 -6.70 21.25
N ASP A 10 -9.28 -7.95 21.53
CA ASP A 10 -10.28 -8.34 22.54
C ASP A 10 -9.68 -8.45 23.96
N GLU A 11 -8.37 -8.59 24.07
CA GLU A 11 -7.67 -8.63 25.37
C GLU A 11 -7.36 -7.22 25.87
N ALA A 12 -8.10 -6.73 26.87
CA ALA A 12 -7.93 -5.40 27.46
C ALA A 12 -6.48 -5.12 27.95
N ALA A 13 -5.80 -6.11 28.52
CA ALA A 13 -4.43 -5.96 29.03
C ALA A 13 -3.42 -5.66 27.90
N ILE A 14 -3.62 -6.22 26.73
CA ILE A 14 -2.81 -5.95 25.54
C ILE A 14 -3.13 -4.56 25.00
N ALA A 15 -4.43 -4.25 24.86
CA ALA A 15 -4.90 -2.97 24.37
C ALA A 15 -4.41 -1.80 25.24
N ASP A 16 -4.54 -1.88 26.58
CA ASP A 16 -4.11 -0.84 27.52
C ASP A 16 -2.61 -0.56 27.37
N THR A 17 -1.82 -1.61 27.20
CA THR A 17 -0.37 -1.49 27.03
C THR A 17 -0.01 -0.77 25.73
N LEU A 18 -0.74 -1.03 24.65
CA LEU A 18 -0.56 -0.36 23.34
C LEU A 18 -1.05 1.07 23.39
N LEU A 19 -2.23 1.33 23.97
CA LEU A 19 -2.78 2.67 24.16
C LEU A 19 -1.77 3.58 24.86
N TYR A 20 -1.24 3.12 26.00
CA TYR A 20 -0.25 3.87 26.77
C TYR A 20 1.04 4.14 25.98
N ALA A 21 1.53 3.14 25.24
CA ALA A 21 2.76 3.30 24.47
C ALA A 21 2.58 4.27 23.29
N LEU A 22 1.43 4.24 22.63
CA LEU A 22 1.11 5.14 21.51
C LEU A 22 0.92 6.57 22.00
N GLU A 23 0.24 6.77 23.14
CA GLU A 23 0.03 8.10 23.74
C GLU A 23 1.35 8.78 24.13
N ILE A 24 2.30 8.04 24.76
CA ILE A 24 3.63 8.57 25.07
C ILE A 24 4.36 9.07 23.83
N ASP A 25 4.17 8.41 22.69
CA ASP A 25 4.80 8.75 21.43
C ASP A 25 4.00 9.80 20.61
N GLY A 26 2.89 10.33 21.18
CA GLY A 26 2.12 11.45 20.64
C GLY A 26 1.05 11.08 19.63
N PHE A 27 0.69 9.79 19.49
CA PHE A 27 -0.41 9.34 18.65
C PHE A 27 -1.75 9.47 19.37
N ASN A 28 -2.81 9.77 18.61
CA ASN A 28 -4.17 9.51 19.08
C ASN A 28 -4.45 8.02 18.89
N SER A 29 -5.18 7.39 19.82
CA SER A 29 -5.50 5.99 19.69
C SER A 29 -6.95 5.72 20.10
N ASN A 30 -7.62 4.86 19.34
CA ASN A 30 -8.93 4.32 19.64
C ASN A 30 -8.81 2.81 19.77
N TRP A 31 -9.60 2.22 20.67
CA TRP A 31 -9.63 0.79 20.89
C TRP A 31 -11.04 0.26 20.71
N VAL A 32 -11.14 -0.86 20.00
CA VAL A 32 -12.36 -1.64 19.81
C VAL A 32 -12.06 -3.13 19.99
N THR A 33 -13.06 -3.90 20.40
CA THR A 33 -12.91 -5.32 20.77
C THR A 33 -13.44 -6.28 19.71
N THR A 34 -14.09 -5.79 18.66
CA THR A 34 -14.72 -6.60 17.62
C THR A 34 -14.42 -6.07 16.21
N ALA A 35 -14.47 -6.95 15.23
CA ALA A 35 -14.32 -6.61 13.82
C ALA A 35 -15.43 -5.66 13.34
N HIS A 36 -16.67 -5.87 13.83
CA HIS A 36 -17.80 -5.02 13.46
C HIS A 36 -17.58 -3.56 13.88
N GLN A 37 -17.17 -3.33 15.14
CA GLN A 37 -16.84 -2.00 15.64
C GLN A 37 -15.67 -1.37 14.86
N ALA A 38 -14.70 -2.18 14.43
CA ALA A 38 -13.58 -1.70 13.63
C ALA A 38 -14.06 -1.14 12.28
N LEU A 39 -14.93 -1.88 11.57
CA LEU A 39 -15.50 -1.42 10.29
C LEU A 39 -16.30 -0.13 10.43
N GLU A 40 -17.14 -0.03 11.49
CA GLU A 40 -17.89 1.19 11.80
C GLU A 40 -16.94 2.39 12.04
N THR A 41 -15.89 2.17 12.84
CA THR A 41 -14.90 3.21 13.17
C THR A 41 -14.15 3.69 11.93
N ILE A 42 -13.73 2.77 11.05
CA ILE A 42 -13.03 3.07 9.81
C ILE A 42 -13.94 3.85 8.85
N ALA A 43 -15.22 3.49 8.77
CA ALA A 43 -16.19 4.18 7.90
C ALA A 43 -16.37 5.67 8.27
N VAL A 44 -16.13 6.07 9.51
CA VAL A 44 -16.13 7.47 9.96
C VAL A 44 -14.93 8.27 9.41
N GLY A 45 -13.86 7.61 8.92
CA GLY A 45 -12.77 8.24 8.17
C GLY A 45 -11.75 9.01 9.01
N LYS A 46 -11.55 8.66 10.28
CA LYS A 46 -10.59 9.31 11.19
C LYS A 46 -9.43 8.38 11.61
N THR A 47 -9.21 7.29 10.89
CA THR A 47 -8.16 6.31 11.19
C THR A 47 -7.05 6.43 10.17
N ASP A 48 -5.78 6.46 10.62
CA ASP A 48 -4.59 6.53 9.76
C ASP A 48 -3.84 5.21 9.68
N LEU A 49 -3.99 4.32 10.70
CA LEU A 49 -3.41 2.98 10.73
C LEU A 49 -4.23 2.07 11.65
N VAL A 50 -4.31 0.78 11.31
CA VAL A 50 -4.97 -0.23 12.12
C VAL A 50 -3.94 -1.22 12.68
N ILE A 51 -3.98 -1.46 14.00
CA ILE A 51 -3.32 -2.58 14.66
C ILE A 51 -4.40 -3.62 14.91
N LEU A 52 -4.25 -4.82 14.35
CA LEU A 52 -5.32 -5.81 14.25
C LEU A 52 -4.89 -7.17 14.81
N ASP A 53 -5.56 -7.66 15.84
CA ASP A 53 -5.43 -9.06 16.25
C ASP A 53 -6.11 -10.01 15.26
N ILE A 54 -5.49 -11.18 15.06
CA ILE A 54 -6.06 -12.22 14.20
C ILE A 54 -7.20 -12.95 14.89
N GLY A 55 -7.11 -13.10 16.21
CA GLY A 55 -8.01 -13.94 17.04
C GLY A 55 -9.23 -13.24 17.58
N LEU A 56 -9.91 -12.38 16.81
CA LEU A 56 -11.11 -11.68 17.30
C LEU A 56 -12.29 -12.60 17.52
N PRO A 57 -13.22 -12.24 18.44
CA PRO A 57 -14.33 -13.12 18.85
C PRO A 57 -15.42 -13.27 17.77
N ASP A 58 -15.62 -12.28 16.91
CA ASP A 58 -16.72 -12.21 15.94
C ASP A 58 -16.27 -12.52 14.50
N MET A 59 -15.01 -12.31 14.16
CA MET A 59 -14.49 -12.54 12.80
C MET A 59 -12.98 -12.76 12.85
N ASN A 60 -12.44 -13.62 11.98
CA ASN A 60 -11.00 -13.76 11.85
C ASN A 60 -10.36 -12.48 11.28
N GLY A 61 -9.22 -12.04 11.83
CA GLY A 61 -8.56 -10.80 11.43
C GLY A 61 -8.18 -10.76 9.94
N PHE A 62 -7.91 -11.89 9.28
CA PHE A 62 -7.69 -11.93 7.83
C PHE A 62 -8.95 -11.65 7.03
N GLU A 63 -10.11 -12.09 7.52
CA GLU A 63 -11.40 -11.76 6.89
C GLU A 63 -11.72 -10.27 7.08
N LEU A 64 -11.47 -9.74 8.28
CA LEU A 64 -11.62 -8.32 8.54
C LEU A 64 -10.73 -7.48 7.61
N LEU A 65 -9.47 -7.86 7.39
CA LEU A 65 -8.60 -7.17 6.45
C LEU A 65 -9.18 -7.14 5.03
N LYS A 66 -9.76 -8.26 4.56
CA LYS A 66 -10.42 -8.29 3.24
C LYS A 66 -11.59 -7.30 3.17
N GLU A 67 -12.39 -7.20 4.24
CA GLU A 67 -13.50 -6.24 4.30
C GLU A 67 -12.96 -4.79 4.34
N ILE A 68 -11.93 -4.51 5.12
CA ILE A 68 -11.26 -3.20 5.15
C ILE A 68 -10.78 -2.83 3.74
N ARG A 69 -10.16 -3.76 2.99
CA ARG A 69 -9.64 -3.50 1.64
C ARG A 69 -10.71 -3.21 0.58
N LYS A 70 -11.99 -3.52 0.87
CA LYS A 70 -13.10 -3.12 -0.01
C LYS A 70 -13.44 -1.63 0.11
N ILE A 71 -13.14 -1.02 1.27
CA ILE A 71 -13.56 0.35 1.62
C ILE A 71 -12.38 1.30 1.82
N SER A 72 -11.17 0.78 2.08
CA SER A 72 -10.00 1.60 2.41
C SER A 72 -8.68 0.89 2.13
N ASP A 73 -7.66 1.67 1.77
CA ASP A 73 -6.26 1.24 1.65
C ASP A 73 -5.45 1.56 2.93
N LEU A 74 -6.10 1.72 4.09
CA LEU A 74 -5.44 1.98 5.38
C LEU A 74 -4.35 0.94 5.67
N PRO A 75 -3.17 1.36 6.14
CA PRO A 75 -2.14 0.42 6.57
C PRO A 75 -2.59 -0.40 7.76
N VAL A 76 -2.27 -1.70 7.73
CA VAL A 76 -2.65 -2.67 8.76
C VAL A 76 -1.43 -3.43 9.26
N ILE A 77 -1.23 -3.43 10.59
CA ILE A 77 -0.26 -4.26 11.30
C ILE A 77 -1.02 -5.37 12.00
N PHE A 78 -0.70 -6.63 11.71
CA PHE A 78 -1.25 -7.75 12.46
C PHE A 78 -0.52 -8.01 13.77
N LEU A 79 -1.29 -8.32 14.82
CA LEU A 79 -0.80 -8.98 16.03
C LEU A 79 -1.16 -10.47 15.94
N THR A 80 -0.21 -11.36 16.14
CA THR A 80 -0.45 -12.80 16.01
C THR A 80 0.22 -13.60 17.11
N ALA A 81 -0.49 -14.56 17.69
CA ALA A 81 0.06 -15.51 18.66
C ALA A 81 0.86 -16.64 17.98
N ARG A 82 0.82 -16.77 16.65
CA ARG A 82 1.43 -17.87 15.90
C ARG A 82 2.65 -17.42 15.12
N SER A 83 3.75 -18.12 15.38
CA SER A 83 5.01 -18.06 14.61
C SER A 83 4.93 -18.86 13.28
N ALA A 84 3.77 -19.30 12.83
CA ALA A 84 3.64 -20.11 11.63
C ALA A 84 3.99 -19.28 10.39
N GLU A 85 5.01 -19.70 9.67
CA GLU A 85 5.47 -19.14 8.38
C GLU A 85 4.31 -19.00 7.37
N ILE A 86 3.32 -19.87 7.47
CA ILE A 86 2.12 -19.91 6.63
C ILE A 86 1.25 -18.66 6.85
N ASP A 87 1.07 -18.21 8.09
CA ASP A 87 0.22 -17.03 8.38
C ASP A 87 0.87 -15.74 7.88
N ARG A 88 2.21 -15.67 7.86
CA ARG A 88 2.96 -14.52 7.31
C ARG A 88 2.87 -14.44 5.78
N VAL A 89 2.93 -15.59 5.10
CA VAL A 89 2.83 -15.66 3.64
C VAL A 89 1.41 -15.29 3.19
N VAL A 90 0.39 -15.90 3.81
CA VAL A 90 -1.03 -15.63 3.51
C VAL A 90 -1.39 -14.17 3.77
N GLY A 91 -0.90 -13.59 4.84
CA GLY A 91 -1.22 -12.22 5.17
C GLY A 91 -0.53 -11.18 4.27
N LEU A 92 0.70 -11.44 3.80
CA LEU A 92 1.37 -10.60 2.80
C LEU A 92 0.66 -10.67 1.44
N GLU A 93 0.13 -11.83 1.06
CA GLU A 93 -0.69 -11.99 -0.15
C GLU A 93 -2.03 -11.25 -0.05
N ILE A 94 -2.61 -11.13 1.15
CA ILE A 94 -3.88 -10.40 1.39
C ILE A 94 -3.65 -8.89 1.51
N GLY A 95 -2.40 -8.43 1.64
CA GLY A 95 -2.04 -7.01 1.62
C GLY A 95 -1.94 -6.33 2.99
N ALA A 96 -1.49 -7.05 4.02
CA ALA A 96 -1.03 -6.44 5.26
C ALA A 96 0.32 -5.74 5.08
N ASP A 97 0.57 -4.70 5.87
CA ASP A 97 1.79 -3.89 5.79
C ASP A 97 2.90 -4.42 6.70
N ASP A 98 2.55 -5.06 7.83
CA ASP A 98 3.51 -5.69 8.74
C ASP A 98 2.83 -6.70 9.69
N TYR A 99 3.67 -7.50 10.39
CA TYR A 99 3.27 -8.53 11.36
C TYR A 99 4.12 -8.43 12.61
N VAL A 100 3.47 -8.55 13.77
CA VAL A 100 4.13 -8.61 15.08
C VAL A 100 3.64 -9.85 15.82
N THR A 101 4.57 -10.68 16.24
CA THR A 101 4.24 -11.92 16.99
C THR A 101 4.11 -11.63 18.49
N LYS A 102 3.06 -12.16 19.11
CA LYS A 102 2.88 -12.17 20.57
C LYS A 102 3.79 -13.28 21.19
N PRO A 103 4.53 -13.01 22.27
CA PRO A 103 4.59 -11.75 23.01
C PRO A 103 5.51 -10.72 22.32
N PHE A 104 5.13 -9.45 22.33
CA PHE A 104 5.86 -8.35 21.72
C PHE A 104 6.22 -7.25 22.72
N SER A 105 7.18 -6.43 22.36
CA SER A 105 7.43 -5.19 23.07
C SER A 105 6.52 -4.07 22.53
N PRO A 106 5.78 -3.33 23.39
CA PRO A 106 4.97 -2.19 22.90
C PRO A 106 5.79 -1.16 22.13
N ARG A 107 7.06 -0.95 22.53
CA ARG A 107 8.00 -0.07 21.82
C ARG A 107 8.30 -0.57 20.39
N GLU A 108 8.31 -1.88 20.18
CA GLU A 108 8.49 -2.44 18.85
C GLU A 108 7.30 -2.12 17.96
N VAL A 109 6.07 -2.29 18.46
CA VAL A 109 4.85 -1.97 17.70
C VAL A 109 4.83 -0.49 17.34
N VAL A 110 5.11 0.41 18.28
CA VAL A 110 5.19 1.85 18.03
C VAL A 110 6.26 2.20 17.00
N ALA A 111 7.43 1.56 17.04
CA ALA A 111 8.48 1.78 16.04
C ALA A 111 8.00 1.38 14.63
N ARG A 112 7.26 0.28 14.50
CA ARG A 112 6.68 -0.19 13.23
C ARG A 112 5.59 0.76 12.73
N VAL A 113 4.69 1.22 13.62
CA VAL A 113 3.70 2.26 13.31
C VAL A 113 4.36 3.48 12.71
N LYS A 114 5.42 4.02 13.35
CA LYS A 114 6.17 5.18 12.84
C LYS A 114 6.76 4.94 11.46
N VAL A 115 7.33 3.76 11.21
CA VAL A 115 7.93 3.42 9.90
C VAL A 115 6.86 3.35 8.83
N ILE A 116 5.72 2.74 9.12
CA ILE A 116 4.62 2.59 8.15
C ILE A 116 3.99 3.95 7.85
N LEU A 117 3.62 4.73 8.86
CA LEU A 117 3.05 6.06 8.67
C LEU A 117 4.01 6.99 7.92
N LYS A 118 5.31 6.92 8.20
CA LYS A 118 6.31 7.68 7.45
C LYS A 118 6.37 7.27 5.97
N ARG A 119 6.12 5.99 5.65
CA ARG A 119 6.00 5.55 4.25
C ARG A 119 4.74 6.14 3.61
N VAL A 120 3.60 6.07 4.31
CA VAL A 120 2.32 6.62 3.82
C VAL A 120 2.42 8.13 3.62
N CYS A 121 2.92 8.89 4.61
CA CYS A 121 3.13 10.34 4.46
C CYS A 121 4.11 10.68 3.32
N ARG A 122 5.16 9.88 3.08
CA ARG A 122 6.04 10.05 1.93
C ARG A 122 5.35 9.69 0.63
N THR A 123 4.46 8.69 0.68
CA THR A 123 3.60 8.28 -0.44
C THR A 123 2.62 9.39 -0.78
N ASP A 124 1.98 10.03 0.20
CA ASP A 124 1.05 11.13 -0.02
C ASP A 124 1.74 12.42 -0.51
N GLN A 125 2.91 12.76 0.05
CA GLN A 125 3.69 13.91 -0.42
C GLN A 125 4.24 13.69 -1.82
N ALA A 126 4.74 12.50 -2.11
CA ALA A 126 5.26 12.17 -3.44
C ALA A 126 4.11 11.91 -4.44
N ALA A 127 2.93 11.43 -4.00
CA ALA A 127 1.72 11.36 -4.83
C ALA A 127 1.20 12.76 -5.17
N HIS A 128 1.37 13.74 -4.26
CA HIS A 128 1.07 15.15 -4.55
C HIS A 128 2.09 15.76 -5.52
N ASP A 129 3.36 15.39 -5.42
CA ASP A 129 4.41 15.80 -6.34
C ASP A 129 4.34 15.04 -7.67
N SER A 130 4.00 13.76 -7.68
CA SER A 130 3.83 12.99 -8.92
C SER A 130 2.54 13.39 -9.66
N LYS A 131 1.44 13.67 -8.96
CA LYS A 131 0.23 14.27 -9.57
C LYS A 131 0.51 15.66 -10.18
N LYS A 132 1.46 16.43 -9.64
CA LYS A 132 1.93 17.68 -10.25
C LYS A 132 2.86 17.44 -11.45
N ARG A 133 3.56 16.29 -11.49
CA ARG A 133 4.50 15.98 -12.58
C ARG A 133 3.88 15.21 -13.73
N PHE A 134 2.81 14.42 -13.47
CA PHE A 134 2.08 13.67 -14.49
C PHE A 134 0.67 14.21 -14.66
N GLU A 135 0.29 14.47 -15.90
CA GLU A 135 -1.06 14.80 -16.32
C GLU A 135 -1.53 13.72 -17.30
N VAL A 136 -2.66 13.08 -17.02
CA VAL A 136 -3.23 12.02 -17.86
C VAL A 136 -4.51 12.52 -18.52
N ASP A 137 -4.47 12.67 -19.82
CA ASP A 137 -5.65 12.89 -20.66
C ASP A 137 -6.07 11.56 -21.30
N ILE A 138 -7.14 10.97 -20.76
CA ILE A 138 -7.62 9.65 -21.18
C ILE A 138 -8.25 9.73 -22.57
N ASP A 139 -8.98 10.81 -22.85
CA ASP A 139 -9.73 10.99 -24.10
C ASP A 139 -8.78 11.24 -25.27
N ALA A 140 -7.73 12.00 -25.05
CA ALA A 140 -6.69 12.22 -26.04
C ALA A 140 -5.61 11.12 -26.07
N ALA A 141 -5.64 10.17 -25.13
CA ALA A 141 -4.59 9.15 -24.92
C ALA A 141 -3.17 9.75 -24.77
N ILE A 142 -3.07 10.88 -24.06
CA ILE A 142 -1.81 11.61 -23.83
C ILE A 142 -1.47 11.57 -22.34
N ILE A 143 -0.21 11.26 -22.04
CA ILE A 143 0.38 11.49 -20.71
C ILE A 143 1.44 12.58 -20.86
N ARG A 144 1.34 13.63 -20.05
CA ARG A 144 2.38 14.67 -19.92
C ARG A 144 3.22 14.41 -18.69
N PHE A 145 4.49 14.69 -18.79
CA PHE A 145 5.42 14.66 -17.67
C PHE A 145 6.09 16.02 -17.55
N SER A 146 5.93 16.68 -16.39
CA SER A 146 6.43 18.05 -16.16
C SER A 146 5.94 19.06 -17.24
N GLY A 147 4.68 18.91 -17.69
CA GLY A 147 4.07 19.75 -18.73
C GLY A 147 4.34 19.29 -20.18
N GLU A 148 5.34 18.44 -20.42
CA GLU A 148 5.74 17.97 -21.76
C GLU A 148 5.04 16.66 -22.13
N PRO A 149 4.48 16.50 -23.35
CA PRO A 149 3.81 15.29 -23.78
C PRO A 149 4.80 14.16 -24.03
N LEU A 150 4.53 12.99 -23.43
CA LEU A 150 5.32 11.78 -23.64
C LEU A 150 4.87 11.09 -24.95
N GLN A 151 5.84 10.82 -25.82
CA GLN A 151 5.62 10.06 -27.06
C GLN A 151 5.52 8.55 -26.76
N LEU A 152 4.36 8.09 -26.31
CA LEU A 152 4.16 6.71 -25.89
C LEU A 152 3.50 5.87 -26.98
N THR A 153 3.91 4.62 -27.12
CA THR A 153 3.14 3.61 -27.85
C THR A 153 1.89 3.25 -27.06
N LYS A 154 0.89 2.60 -27.69
CA LYS A 154 -0.33 2.19 -27.02
C LYS A 154 -0.06 1.33 -25.78
N ALA A 155 0.88 0.38 -25.87
CA ALA A 155 1.26 -0.48 -24.74
C ALA A 155 1.91 0.30 -23.60
N GLU A 156 2.84 1.21 -23.91
CA GLU A 156 3.49 2.08 -22.93
C GLU A 156 2.51 3.05 -22.25
N PHE A 157 1.53 3.58 -23.01
CA PHE A 157 0.48 4.44 -22.47
C PHE A 157 -0.36 3.68 -21.44
N ILE A 158 -0.87 2.49 -21.80
CA ILE A 158 -1.69 1.68 -20.91
C ILE A 158 -0.87 1.30 -19.65
N LEU A 159 0.37 0.88 -19.83
CA LEU A 159 1.25 0.46 -18.73
C LEU A 159 1.56 1.60 -17.77
N LEU A 160 1.95 2.77 -18.29
CA LEU A 160 2.23 3.94 -17.44
C LEU A 160 0.95 4.45 -16.75
N ARG A 161 -0.18 4.47 -17.46
CA ARG A 161 -1.48 4.82 -16.88
C ARG A 161 -1.85 3.89 -15.73
N THR A 162 -1.72 2.56 -15.89
CA THR A 162 -2.01 1.57 -14.85
C THR A 162 -1.17 1.82 -13.59
N LEU A 163 0.10 2.15 -13.75
CA LEU A 163 0.97 2.50 -12.62
C LEU A 163 0.54 3.81 -11.96
N LEU A 164 0.13 4.82 -12.75
CA LEU A 164 -0.30 6.14 -12.28
C LEU A 164 -1.67 6.13 -11.59
N GLU A 165 -2.55 5.18 -11.91
CA GLU A 165 -3.84 5.02 -11.24
C GLU A 165 -3.70 4.67 -9.76
N ARG A 166 -2.59 4.00 -9.37
CA ARG A 166 -2.30 3.60 -7.98
C ARG A 166 -0.82 3.77 -7.65
N PRO A 167 -0.37 5.03 -7.45
CA PRO A 167 1.02 5.31 -7.08
C PRO A 167 1.43 4.56 -5.81
N GLY A 168 2.67 4.05 -5.78
CA GLY A 168 3.21 3.26 -4.67
C GLY A 168 2.82 1.77 -4.69
N ARG A 169 1.74 1.39 -5.38
CA ARG A 169 1.35 -0.02 -5.51
C ARG A 169 2.32 -0.78 -6.41
N VAL A 170 2.79 -1.94 -5.95
CA VAL A 170 3.59 -2.86 -6.75
C VAL A 170 2.66 -3.73 -7.61
N PHE A 171 2.83 -3.65 -8.93
CA PHE A 171 2.14 -4.52 -9.88
C PHE A 171 3.10 -5.61 -10.35
N SER A 172 2.66 -6.86 -10.30
CA SER A 172 3.43 -7.97 -10.88
C SER A 172 3.50 -7.84 -12.41
N ARG A 173 4.48 -8.51 -13.03
CA ARG A 173 4.58 -8.56 -14.51
C ARG A 173 3.32 -9.14 -15.13
N ALA A 174 2.74 -10.17 -14.53
CA ALA A 174 1.49 -10.77 -14.98
C ALA A 174 0.32 -9.78 -14.95
N GLN A 175 0.15 -9.02 -13.85
CA GLN A 175 -0.88 -7.99 -13.75
C GLN A 175 -0.72 -6.88 -14.77
N LEU A 176 0.51 -6.44 -15.04
CA LEU A 176 0.81 -5.44 -16.07
C LEU A 176 0.56 -5.98 -17.48
N MET A 177 0.84 -7.26 -17.72
CA MET A 177 0.51 -7.94 -18.97
C MET A 177 -0.99 -7.95 -19.22
N GLU A 178 -1.80 -8.35 -18.24
CA GLU A 178 -3.27 -8.38 -18.34
C GLU A 178 -3.85 -7.00 -18.66
N SER A 179 -3.23 -5.93 -18.17
CA SER A 179 -3.69 -4.56 -18.48
C SER A 179 -3.49 -4.17 -19.95
N ILE A 180 -2.51 -4.77 -20.64
CA ILE A 180 -2.17 -4.42 -22.02
C ILE A 180 -2.85 -5.36 -23.04
N TRP A 181 -2.93 -6.65 -22.74
CA TRP A 181 -3.46 -7.67 -23.63
C TRP A 181 -4.62 -8.45 -23.03
N GLN A 182 -5.68 -8.66 -23.81
CA GLN A 182 -6.86 -9.43 -23.37
C GLN A 182 -6.57 -10.94 -23.19
N HIS A 183 -5.51 -11.47 -23.84
CA HIS A 183 -5.05 -12.86 -23.74
C HIS A 183 -3.52 -12.90 -23.68
N PRO A 184 -2.92 -12.73 -22.52
CA PRO A 184 -1.47 -12.74 -22.38
C PRO A 184 -0.89 -14.15 -22.56
N HIS A 185 0.20 -14.27 -23.33
CA HIS A 185 0.96 -15.51 -23.47
C HIS A 185 2.12 -15.52 -22.44
N PRO A 186 2.45 -16.65 -21.79
CA PRO A 186 3.51 -16.72 -20.77
C PRO A 186 4.93 -16.28 -21.24
N SER A 187 5.16 -16.32 -22.57
CA SER A 187 6.44 -15.88 -23.18
C SER A 187 6.66 -14.37 -23.19
N ASP A 188 5.63 -13.59 -22.90
CA ASP A 188 5.63 -12.14 -23.11
C ASP A 188 6.04 -11.32 -21.86
N GLU A 189 6.32 -11.96 -20.71
CA GLU A 189 6.72 -11.27 -19.47
C GLU A 189 7.99 -10.39 -19.65
N ARG A 190 8.92 -10.80 -20.52
CA ARG A 190 10.11 -10.02 -20.87
C ARG A 190 9.76 -8.75 -21.65
N THR A 191 8.60 -8.71 -22.28
CA THR A 191 8.10 -7.56 -23.03
C THR A 191 7.78 -6.39 -22.11
N ILE A 192 7.28 -6.66 -20.88
CA ILE A 192 7.06 -5.63 -19.86
C ILE A 192 8.35 -4.90 -19.50
N ASP A 193 9.42 -5.63 -19.25
CA ASP A 193 10.72 -5.05 -18.90
C ASP A 193 11.24 -4.12 -20.02
N THR A 194 10.97 -4.48 -21.27
CA THR A 194 11.33 -3.67 -22.45
C THR A 194 10.51 -2.38 -22.51
N HIS A 195 9.20 -2.45 -22.27
CA HIS A 195 8.35 -1.25 -22.22
C HIS A 195 8.69 -0.35 -21.03
N ILE A 196 8.96 -0.91 -19.86
CA ILE A 196 9.43 -0.14 -18.70
C ILE A 196 10.75 0.59 -19.01
N LYS A 197 11.69 -0.09 -19.68
CA LYS A 197 12.96 0.52 -20.12
C LYS A 197 12.73 1.69 -21.08
N ALA A 198 11.82 1.52 -22.04
CA ALA A 198 11.48 2.57 -23.01
C ALA A 198 10.79 3.77 -22.32
N ILE A 199 9.84 3.53 -21.41
CA ILE A 199 9.19 4.59 -20.63
C ILE A 199 10.23 5.38 -19.82
N ARG A 200 11.15 4.70 -19.13
CA ARG A 200 12.23 5.36 -18.37
C ARG A 200 13.13 6.22 -19.26
N ALA A 201 13.45 5.75 -20.46
CA ALA A 201 14.23 6.54 -21.40
C ALA A 201 13.51 7.84 -21.77
N LYS A 202 12.22 7.76 -22.13
CA LYS A 202 11.40 8.92 -22.49
C LYS A 202 11.21 9.92 -21.34
N LEU A 203 11.12 9.43 -20.11
CA LEU A 203 11.06 10.28 -18.91
C LEU A 203 12.38 11.01 -18.68
N ARG A 204 13.54 10.33 -18.88
CA ARG A 204 14.87 10.93 -18.76
C ARG A 204 15.20 11.91 -19.88
N ASP A 205 14.58 11.79 -21.04
CA ASP A 205 14.72 12.77 -22.14
C ASP A 205 14.14 14.13 -21.74
N ILE A 206 13.12 14.15 -20.87
CA ILE A 206 12.50 15.37 -20.32
C ILE A 206 13.27 15.84 -19.08
N ASP A 207 13.50 14.93 -18.12
CA ASP A 207 14.25 15.23 -16.89
C ASP A 207 15.27 14.10 -16.64
N ARG A 208 16.57 14.41 -16.84
CA ARG A 208 17.68 13.43 -16.72
C ARG A 208 17.79 12.75 -15.36
N HIS A 209 17.24 13.38 -14.32
CA HIS A 209 17.23 12.87 -12.95
C HIS A 209 15.92 12.17 -12.56
N ALA A 210 14.95 12.12 -13.46
CA ALA A 210 13.67 11.50 -13.17
C ALA A 210 13.76 9.96 -13.19
N GLU A 211 13.47 9.35 -12.06
CA GLU A 211 13.33 7.89 -11.93
C GLU A 211 12.01 7.52 -11.20
N PRO A 212 10.84 7.98 -11.70
CA PRO A 212 9.57 7.74 -10.99
C PRO A 212 9.13 6.27 -11.05
N VAL A 213 9.60 5.47 -12.01
CA VAL A 213 9.26 4.05 -12.11
C VAL A 213 10.24 3.22 -11.31
N CYS A 214 9.77 2.60 -10.23
CA CYS A 214 10.55 1.77 -9.33
C CYS A 214 10.54 0.30 -9.75
N THR A 215 11.66 -0.42 -9.55
CA THR A 215 11.77 -1.87 -9.76
C THR A 215 11.79 -2.58 -8.41
N HIS A 216 10.87 -3.51 -8.21
CA HIS A 216 10.85 -4.42 -7.06
C HIS A 216 11.32 -5.80 -7.55
N ARG A 217 12.59 -6.15 -7.22
CA ARG A 217 13.21 -7.42 -7.70
C ARG A 217 12.35 -8.63 -7.32
N GLY A 218 11.99 -9.45 -8.31
CA GLY A 218 11.15 -10.64 -8.13
C GLY A 218 9.64 -10.34 -8.00
N LEU A 219 9.23 -9.11 -7.71
CA LEU A 219 7.83 -8.73 -7.47
C LEU A 219 7.22 -7.98 -8.66
N GLY A 220 7.93 -7.04 -9.27
CA GLY A 220 7.39 -6.25 -10.39
C GLY A 220 7.78 -4.79 -10.37
N TYR A 221 6.83 -3.91 -10.68
CA TYR A 221 7.05 -2.48 -10.85
C TYR A 221 6.00 -1.65 -10.12
N SER A 222 6.39 -0.46 -9.67
CA SER A 222 5.49 0.59 -9.20
C SER A 222 5.91 1.93 -9.77
N ILE A 223 5.04 2.94 -9.67
CA ILE A 223 5.47 4.33 -9.82
C ILE A 223 5.71 4.91 -8.44
N ALA A 224 6.74 5.74 -8.30
CA ALA A 224 6.97 6.46 -7.07
C ALA A 224 5.73 7.30 -6.75
N PRO A 225 5.28 7.29 -5.50
CA PRO A 225 4.11 8.04 -5.08
C PRO A 225 4.28 9.52 -5.35
#